data_ecce80136f358c3b314f5e3e7a25bf71
#
_entry.id   ecce80136f358c3b314f5e3e7a25bf71
#
_cell.length_a   1.000
_cell.length_b   1.000
_cell.length_c   1.000
_cell.angle_alpha   90.00
_cell.angle_beta   90.00
_cell.angle_gamma   90.00
#
_symmetry.space_group_name_H-M   'P 1'
#
loop_
_entity.id
_entity.type
_entity.pdbx_description
1 polymer ?
#
loop_
_entity_poly.entity_id
_entity_poly.type
_entity_poly.pdbx_seq_one_letter_code
_entity_poly.pdbx_strand_id
1 'polypeptide(L)'
;ADFIFMKIVTFAALAAVIVAGMVDRMMVLSDRTWQPIFFLVVIGVAGGYALLIVGQRKWKNIRKMVMYEVIIGMILCIAYDWYTGWKGWSVQIVLPLTVVGMNLLYFILGFVDRKHQTDYGIYFLLTIMATVLVVILVCVGVMHNTMLVTVTTGIGVLLLIAKIIFQGKTFLSELSRRLHV
;
A
#
# COMPACT_ATOMS: atom_id res chain seq x y z
N ALA A 1 -1.21 10.83 -19.30
CA ALA A 1 -1.62 9.76 -18.37
C ALA A 1 -0.60 9.60 -17.23
N ASP A 2 0.66 9.53 -17.56
CA ASP A 2 1.74 9.37 -16.55
C ASP A 2 1.91 10.60 -15.66
N PHE A 3 1.52 11.77 -16.13
CA PHE A 3 1.57 13.02 -15.38
C PHE A 3 0.62 13.01 -14.18
N ILE A 4 -0.62 12.55 -14.38
CA ILE A 4 -1.62 12.42 -13.31
C ILE A 4 -1.15 11.36 -12.30
N PHE A 5 -0.66 10.23 -12.78
CA PHE A 5 -0.11 9.17 -11.96
C PHE A 5 1.01 9.69 -11.05
N MET A 6 1.98 10.41 -11.61
CA MET A 6 3.10 10.96 -10.84
C MET A 6 2.66 12.00 -9.83
N LYS A 7 1.65 12.81 -10.12
CA LYS A 7 1.08 13.76 -9.14
C LYS A 7 0.49 13.02 -7.93
N ILE A 8 -0.29 11.98 -8.16
CA ILE A 8 -0.92 11.21 -7.10
C ILE A 8 0.12 10.46 -6.28
N VAL A 9 1.12 9.87 -6.93
CA VAL A 9 2.23 9.19 -6.25
C VAL A 9 3.03 10.17 -5.39
N THR A 10 3.31 11.37 -5.90
CA THR A 10 3.99 12.42 -5.14
C THR A 10 3.19 12.82 -3.90
N PHE A 11 1.88 13.01 -4.06
CA PHE A 11 1.00 13.32 -2.93
C PHE A 11 0.98 12.18 -1.90
N ALA A 12 0.87 10.94 -2.36
CA ALA A 12 0.90 9.77 -1.49
C ALA A 12 2.22 9.64 -0.72
N ALA A 13 3.35 9.89 -1.39
CA ALA A 13 4.68 9.88 -0.77
C ALA A 13 4.81 10.95 0.31
N LEU A 14 4.38 12.18 0.03
CA LEU A 14 4.38 13.27 1.01
C LEU A 14 3.46 12.96 2.19
N ALA A 15 2.27 12.42 1.92
CA ALA A 15 1.35 12.00 2.97
C ALA A 15 1.95 10.91 3.86
N ALA A 16 2.64 9.93 3.28
CA ALA A 16 3.32 8.87 4.03
C ALA A 16 4.41 9.43 4.96
N VAL A 17 5.20 10.39 4.48
CA VAL A 17 6.24 11.05 5.29
C VAL A 17 5.62 11.82 6.45
N ILE A 18 4.56 12.58 6.20
CA ILE A 18 3.87 13.36 7.24
C ILE A 18 3.26 12.42 8.29
N VAL A 19 2.57 11.35 7.87
CA VAL A 19 1.98 10.36 8.77
C VAL A 19 3.06 9.68 9.61
N ALA A 20 4.19 9.31 9.02
CA ALA A 20 5.31 8.71 9.74
C ALA A 20 5.87 9.66 10.80
N GLY A 21 6.03 10.95 10.48
CA GLY A 21 6.46 11.97 11.43
C GLY A 21 5.49 12.14 12.59
N MET A 22 4.19 12.15 12.30
CA MET A 22 3.15 12.24 13.34
C MET A 22 3.15 11.01 14.25
N VAL A 23 3.24 9.82 13.68
CA VAL A 23 3.30 8.56 14.44
C VAL A 23 4.52 8.54 15.35
N ASP A 24 5.69 8.87 14.83
CA ASP A 24 6.91 8.94 15.65
C ASP A 24 6.79 9.92 16.83
N ARG A 25 6.22 11.09 16.55
CA ARG A 25 6.02 12.10 17.61
C ARG A 25 5.10 11.59 18.71
N MET A 26 3.99 10.97 18.33
CA MET A 26 3.04 10.39 19.28
C MET A 26 3.66 9.26 20.08
N MET A 27 4.43 8.38 19.43
CA MET A 27 5.04 7.22 20.09
C MET A 27 6.19 7.63 21.02
N VAL A 28 6.98 8.61 20.64
CA VAL A 28 8.07 9.15 21.51
C VAL A 28 7.49 9.80 22.76
N LEU A 29 6.34 10.48 22.66
CA LEU A 29 5.66 11.08 23.81
C LEU A 29 5.02 10.02 24.72
N SER A 30 4.60 8.91 24.16
CA SER A 30 3.94 7.81 24.88
C SER A 30 4.93 6.82 25.49
N ASP A 31 6.03 6.52 24.79
CA ASP A 31 7.01 5.52 25.19
C ASP A 31 8.42 6.01 24.86
N ARG A 32 9.22 6.25 25.91
CA ARG A 32 10.61 6.70 25.76
C ARG A 32 11.55 5.65 25.17
N THR A 33 11.13 4.39 25.13
CA THR A 33 11.92 3.30 24.53
C THR A 33 11.72 3.18 23.03
N TRP A 34 10.76 3.93 22.46
CA TRP A 34 10.48 3.91 21.04
C TRP A 34 11.67 4.44 20.24
N GLN A 35 12.09 3.66 19.24
CA GLN A 35 13.11 4.09 18.30
C GLN A 35 12.44 4.80 17.12
N PRO A 36 12.82 6.05 16.79
CA PRO A 36 12.22 6.79 15.70
C PRO A 36 12.42 6.08 14.35
N ILE A 37 11.32 5.95 13.60
CA ILE A 37 11.33 5.34 12.26
C ILE A 37 11.24 6.39 11.14
N PHE A 38 11.11 7.67 11.50
CA PHE A 38 10.91 8.76 10.55
C PHE A 38 12.01 8.82 9.49
N PHE A 39 13.27 8.78 9.90
CA PHE A 39 14.39 8.81 8.96
C PHE A 39 14.40 7.60 8.02
N LEU A 40 14.05 6.42 8.53
CA LEU A 40 13.95 5.22 7.70
C LEU A 40 12.86 5.36 6.65
N VAL A 41 11.71 5.89 7.02
CA VAL A 41 10.60 6.14 6.10
C VAL A 41 10.97 7.20 5.06
N VAL A 42 11.62 8.30 5.47
CA VAL A 42 12.08 9.35 4.55
C VAL A 42 13.07 8.78 3.53
N ILE A 43 14.05 8.01 3.96
CA ILE A 43 15.03 7.37 3.06
C ILE A 43 14.33 6.40 2.11
N GLY A 44 13.43 5.56 2.61
CA GLY A 44 12.67 4.61 1.81
C GLY A 44 11.80 5.28 0.76
N VAL A 45 11.07 6.33 1.14
CA VAL A 45 10.22 7.10 0.23
C VAL A 45 11.04 7.84 -0.81
N ALA A 46 12.14 8.49 -0.40
CA ALA A 46 13.02 9.20 -1.32
C ALA A 46 13.68 8.25 -2.33
N GLY A 47 14.16 7.09 -1.86
CA GLY A 47 14.72 6.06 -2.73
C GLY A 47 13.71 5.49 -3.70
N GLY A 48 12.53 5.13 -3.22
CA GLY A 48 11.44 4.64 -4.05
C GLY A 48 10.98 5.65 -5.11
N TYR A 49 10.85 6.90 -4.72
CA TYR A 49 10.49 7.99 -5.64
C TYR A 49 11.56 8.22 -6.71
N ALA A 50 12.83 8.20 -6.33
CA ALA A 50 13.95 8.32 -7.27
C ALA A 50 13.95 7.15 -8.28
N LEU A 51 13.71 5.93 -7.82
CA LEU A 51 13.60 4.76 -8.70
C LEU A 51 12.41 4.87 -9.66
N LEU A 52 11.28 5.43 -9.21
CA LEU A 52 10.13 5.69 -10.07
C LEU A 52 10.45 6.69 -11.18
N ILE A 53 11.15 7.78 -10.86
CA ILE A 53 11.57 8.78 -11.85
C ILE A 53 12.48 8.14 -12.90
N VAL A 54 13.46 7.34 -12.47
CA VAL A 54 14.36 6.64 -13.38
C VAL A 54 13.60 5.61 -14.22
N GLY A 55 12.71 4.85 -13.58
CA GLY A 55 11.89 3.84 -14.26
C GLY A 55 10.92 4.43 -15.28
N GLN A 56 10.36 5.59 -15.01
CA GLN A 56 9.46 6.30 -15.92
C GLN A 56 10.12 6.59 -17.27
N ARG A 57 11.44 6.80 -17.27
CA ARG A 57 12.21 7.04 -18.50
C ARG A 57 12.54 5.77 -19.27
N LYS A 58 12.63 4.62 -18.58
CA LYS A 58 13.08 3.34 -19.16
C LYS A 58 11.96 2.34 -19.41
N TRP A 59 10.90 2.34 -18.59
CA TRP A 59 9.88 1.29 -18.59
C TRP A 59 8.52 1.83 -18.99
N LYS A 60 7.82 1.08 -19.84
CA LYS A 60 6.50 1.47 -20.36
C LYS A 60 5.36 1.28 -19.34
N ASN A 61 5.57 0.48 -18.28
CA ASN A 61 4.52 0.14 -17.32
C ASN A 61 4.90 0.53 -15.90
N ILE A 62 4.68 1.81 -15.56
CA ILE A 62 4.98 2.38 -14.25
C ILE A 62 4.12 1.75 -13.15
N ARG A 63 2.89 1.41 -13.46
CA ARG A 63 1.93 0.82 -12.51
C ARG A 63 2.43 -0.50 -11.93
N LYS A 64 2.93 -1.36 -12.79
CA LYS A 64 3.54 -2.63 -12.40
C LYS A 64 4.81 -2.41 -11.57
N MET A 65 5.60 -1.42 -11.95
CA MET A 65 6.82 -1.05 -11.23
C MET A 65 6.56 -0.63 -9.79
N VAL A 66 5.52 0.19 -9.55
CA VAL A 66 5.12 0.59 -8.19
C VAL A 66 4.77 -0.63 -7.34
N MET A 67 4.02 -1.58 -7.89
CA MET A 67 3.68 -2.82 -7.20
C MET A 67 4.94 -3.61 -6.81
N TYR A 68 5.87 -3.77 -7.72
CA TYR A 68 7.15 -4.46 -7.43
C TYR A 68 7.98 -3.73 -6.37
N GLU A 69 8.05 -2.39 -6.44
CA GLU A 69 8.78 -1.60 -5.45
C GLU A 69 8.19 -1.78 -4.04
N VAL A 70 6.86 -1.78 -3.93
CA VAL A 70 6.19 -1.99 -2.64
C VAL A 70 6.48 -3.37 -2.10
N ILE A 71 6.42 -4.41 -2.93
CA ILE A 71 6.73 -5.78 -2.52
C ILE A 71 8.19 -5.89 -2.05
N ILE A 72 9.12 -5.33 -2.81
CA ILE A 72 10.55 -5.33 -2.45
C ILE A 72 10.78 -4.56 -1.14
N GLY A 73 10.16 -3.40 -0.99
CA GLY A 73 10.22 -2.60 0.23
C GLY A 73 9.72 -3.37 1.44
N MET A 74 8.62 -4.10 1.32
CA MET A 74 8.10 -4.96 2.39
C MET A 74 9.06 -6.08 2.75
N ILE A 75 9.64 -6.74 1.76
CA ILE A 75 10.64 -7.82 1.99
C ILE A 75 11.85 -7.25 2.73
N LEU A 76 12.33 -6.08 2.33
CA LEU A 76 13.46 -5.42 2.99
C LEU A 76 13.14 -5.02 4.43
N CYS A 77 11.93 -4.50 4.69
CA CYS A 77 11.47 -4.17 6.04
C CYS A 77 11.42 -5.41 6.94
N ILE A 78 10.89 -6.51 6.44
CA ILE A 78 10.81 -7.78 7.18
C ILE A 78 12.22 -8.32 7.45
N ALA A 79 13.10 -8.28 6.46
CA ALA A 79 14.48 -8.73 6.62
C ALA A 79 15.25 -7.90 7.65
N TYR A 80 15.08 -6.58 7.63
CA TYR A 80 15.70 -5.68 8.60
C TYR A 80 15.18 -5.93 10.02
N ASP A 81 13.87 -6.11 10.17
CA ASP A 81 13.26 -6.43 11.46
C ASP A 81 13.80 -7.76 12.01
N TRP A 82 13.92 -8.77 11.16
CA TRP A 82 14.50 -10.07 11.54
C TRP A 82 15.97 -9.94 11.92
N TYR A 83 16.76 -9.17 11.17
CA TYR A 83 18.18 -8.93 11.44
C TYR A 83 18.39 -8.22 12.78
N THR A 84 17.52 -7.28 13.15
CA THR A 84 17.61 -6.52 14.41
C THR A 84 17.01 -7.23 15.62
N GLY A 85 16.63 -8.49 15.50
CA GLY A 85 16.15 -9.30 16.61
C GLY A 85 14.64 -9.48 16.70
N TRP A 86 13.95 -9.37 15.58
CA TRP A 86 12.51 -9.59 15.43
C TRP A 86 11.65 -8.89 16.50
N LYS A 87 11.48 -7.61 16.34
CA LYS A 87 10.57 -6.81 17.19
C LYS A 87 9.11 -6.90 16.71
N GLY A 88 8.89 -7.38 15.49
CA GLY A 88 7.56 -7.54 14.90
C GLY A 88 6.95 -6.28 14.31
N TRP A 89 7.64 -5.14 14.32
CA TRP A 89 7.09 -3.88 13.83
C TRP A 89 6.77 -3.91 12.35
N SER A 90 7.54 -4.64 11.56
CA SER A 90 7.31 -4.73 10.11
C SER A 90 5.97 -5.40 9.78
N VAL A 91 5.66 -6.51 10.44
CA VAL A 91 4.41 -7.24 10.21
C VAL A 91 3.24 -6.60 10.94
N GLN A 92 3.45 -6.09 12.15
CA GLN A 92 2.37 -5.55 12.99
C GLN A 92 1.89 -4.17 12.55
N ILE A 93 2.76 -3.33 12.02
CA ILE A 93 2.45 -1.93 11.71
C ILE A 93 2.63 -1.63 10.22
N VAL A 94 3.79 -1.94 9.65
CA VAL A 94 4.13 -1.56 8.28
C VAL A 94 3.26 -2.28 7.25
N LEU A 95 3.04 -3.57 7.43
CA LEU A 95 2.24 -4.38 6.50
C LEU A 95 0.79 -3.88 6.40
N PRO A 96 0.02 -3.69 7.50
CA PRO A 96 -1.33 -3.15 7.40
C PRO A 96 -1.38 -1.74 6.82
N LEU A 97 -0.47 -0.85 7.20
CA LEU A 97 -0.41 0.51 6.67
C LEU A 97 -0.11 0.53 5.17
N THR A 98 0.81 -0.32 4.71
CA THR A 98 1.12 -0.47 3.29
C THR A 98 -0.08 -0.94 2.50
N VAL A 99 -0.80 -1.94 3.01
CA VAL A 99 -2.00 -2.49 2.37
C VAL A 99 -3.09 -1.42 2.26
N VAL A 100 -3.35 -0.65 3.32
CA VAL A 100 -4.31 0.47 3.28
C VAL A 100 -3.89 1.52 2.26
N GLY A 101 -2.63 1.92 2.28
CA GLY A 101 -2.10 2.90 1.33
C GLY A 101 -2.25 2.48 -0.12
N MET A 102 -1.95 1.21 -0.41
CA MET A 102 -2.09 0.66 -1.76
C MET A 102 -3.55 0.54 -2.20
N ASN A 103 -4.44 0.14 -1.30
CA ASN A 103 -5.88 0.10 -1.57
C ASN A 103 -6.39 1.50 -1.97
N LEU A 104 -6.06 2.51 -1.17
CA LEU A 104 -6.45 3.89 -1.45
C LEU A 104 -5.83 4.41 -2.76
N LEU A 105 -4.55 4.14 -2.98
CA LEU A 105 -3.84 4.60 -4.18
C LEU A 105 -4.47 4.05 -5.46
N TYR A 106 -4.66 2.74 -5.55
CA TYR A 106 -5.23 2.13 -6.75
C TYR A 106 -6.71 2.43 -6.92
N PHE A 107 -7.44 2.60 -5.83
CA PHE A 107 -8.84 3.06 -5.89
C PHE A 107 -8.93 4.46 -6.51
N ILE A 108 -8.16 5.42 -6.01
CA ILE A 108 -8.15 6.79 -6.51
C ILE A 108 -7.67 6.84 -7.96
N LEU A 109 -6.61 6.13 -8.30
CA LEU A 109 -6.08 6.09 -9.66
C LEU A 109 -7.08 5.49 -10.65
N GLY A 110 -7.84 4.48 -10.23
CA GLY A 110 -8.89 3.90 -11.06
C GLY A 110 -10.02 4.86 -11.39
N PHE A 111 -10.30 5.84 -10.54
CA PHE A 111 -11.29 6.89 -10.79
C PHE A 111 -10.74 8.07 -11.59
N VAL A 112 -9.50 8.46 -11.33
CA VAL A 112 -8.89 9.66 -11.93
C VAL A 112 -8.36 9.37 -13.33
N ASP A 113 -7.69 8.25 -13.52
CA ASP A 113 -7.13 7.85 -14.82
C ASP A 113 -8.05 6.86 -15.52
N ARG A 114 -9.09 7.37 -16.17
CA ARG A 114 -10.09 6.55 -16.87
C ARG A 114 -9.52 5.74 -18.04
N LYS A 115 -8.45 6.22 -18.67
CA LYS A 115 -7.81 5.55 -19.80
C LYS A 115 -7.24 4.18 -19.41
N HIS A 116 -6.73 4.05 -18.18
CA HIS A 116 -6.13 2.82 -17.67
C HIS A 116 -6.94 2.20 -16.53
N GLN A 117 -8.24 2.50 -16.48
CA GLN A 117 -9.16 2.05 -15.42
C GLN A 117 -9.09 0.53 -15.20
N THR A 118 -9.01 -0.22 -16.27
CA THR A 118 -8.95 -1.69 -16.24
C THR A 118 -7.68 -2.19 -15.52
N ASP A 119 -6.54 -1.60 -15.83
CA ASP A 119 -5.26 -1.96 -15.20
C ASP A 119 -5.27 -1.66 -13.70
N TYR A 120 -5.78 -0.50 -13.31
CA TYR A 120 -5.90 -0.15 -11.89
C TYR A 120 -6.89 -1.03 -11.14
N GLY A 121 -7.95 -1.49 -11.82
CA GLY A 121 -8.90 -2.44 -11.24
C GLY A 121 -8.25 -3.76 -10.85
N ILE A 122 -7.33 -4.25 -11.67
CA ILE A 122 -6.58 -5.48 -11.39
C ILE A 122 -5.64 -5.30 -10.20
N TYR A 123 -4.86 -4.22 -10.19
CA TYR A 123 -3.98 -3.93 -9.06
C TYR A 123 -4.75 -3.68 -7.77
N PHE A 124 -5.91 -3.03 -7.86
CA PHE A 124 -6.82 -2.88 -6.73
C PHE A 124 -7.28 -4.24 -6.19
N LEU A 125 -7.64 -5.17 -7.07
CA LEU A 125 -8.02 -6.53 -6.68
C LEU A 125 -6.87 -7.26 -5.97
N LEU A 126 -5.64 -7.10 -6.46
CA LEU A 126 -4.46 -7.67 -5.81
C LEU A 126 -4.27 -7.10 -4.40
N THR A 127 -4.52 -5.81 -4.20
CA THR A 127 -4.43 -5.19 -2.87
C THR A 127 -5.55 -5.66 -1.94
N ILE A 128 -6.73 -5.95 -2.46
CA ILE A 128 -7.82 -6.57 -1.68
C ILE A 128 -7.44 -7.99 -1.26
N MET A 129 -6.79 -8.75 -2.13
CA MET A 129 -6.25 -10.07 -1.75
C MET A 129 -5.21 -9.97 -0.65
N ALA A 130 -4.35 -8.92 -0.69
CA ALA A 130 -3.41 -8.64 0.38
C ALA A 130 -4.11 -8.31 1.70
N THR A 131 -5.25 -7.61 1.65
CA THR A 131 -6.08 -7.35 2.84
C THR A 131 -6.60 -8.66 3.45
N VAL A 132 -7.05 -9.58 2.61
CA VAL A 132 -7.47 -10.92 3.06
C VAL A 132 -6.31 -11.68 3.71
N LEU A 133 -5.12 -11.59 3.13
CA LEU A 133 -3.91 -12.18 3.71
C LEU A 133 -3.62 -11.63 5.11
N VAL A 134 -3.75 -10.32 5.31
CA VAL A 134 -3.56 -9.67 6.62
C VAL A 134 -4.57 -10.23 7.65
N VAL A 135 -5.83 -10.39 7.26
CA VAL A 135 -6.86 -11.00 8.12
C VAL A 135 -6.48 -12.43 8.50
N ILE A 136 -6.01 -13.22 7.53
CA ILE A 136 -5.57 -14.59 7.78
C ILE A 136 -4.41 -14.63 8.78
N LEU A 137 -3.45 -13.71 8.67
CA LEU A 137 -2.32 -13.63 9.60
C LEU A 137 -2.77 -13.34 11.03
N VAL A 138 -3.81 -12.54 11.22
CA VAL A 138 -4.41 -12.35 12.56
C VAL A 138 -5.06 -13.62 13.08
N CYS A 139 -5.82 -14.31 12.25
CA CYS A 139 -6.50 -15.55 12.63
C CYS A 139 -5.51 -16.65 13.02
N VAL A 140 -4.35 -16.71 12.37
CA VAL A 140 -3.29 -17.68 12.67
C VAL A 140 -2.49 -17.30 13.92
N GLY A 141 -2.60 -16.06 14.40
CA GLY A 141 -1.92 -15.58 15.60
C GLY A 141 -0.55 -14.96 15.35
N VAL A 142 -0.18 -14.73 14.10
CA VAL A 142 1.09 -14.06 13.75
C VAL A 142 1.00 -12.55 14.04
N MET A 143 -0.17 -11.97 13.83
CA MET A 143 -0.41 -10.55 14.12
C MET A 143 -1.25 -10.39 15.38
N HIS A 144 -0.83 -9.49 16.25
CA HIS A 144 -1.49 -9.19 17.52
C HIS A 144 -2.21 -7.84 17.54
N ASN A 145 -1.90 -6.96 16.59
CA ASN A 145 -2.52 -5.63 16.50
C ASN A 145 -3.87 -5.71 15.80
N THR A 146 -4.88 -6.19 16.52
CA THR A 146 -6.24 -6.37 15.99
C THR A 146 -6.92 -5.05 15.60
N MET A 147 -6.63 -3.96 16.30
CA MET A 147 -7.22 -2.65 16.02
C MET A 147 -6.82 -2.15 14.63
N LEU A 148 -5.53 -2.18 14.31
CA LEU A 148 -5.02 -1.72 13.02
C LEU A 148 -5.52 -2.61 11.88
N VAL A 149 -5.58 -3.93 12.09
CA VAL A 149 -6.10 -4.88 11.10
C VAL A 149 -7.60 -4.68 10.88
N THR A 150 -8.37 -4.42 11.93
CA THR A 150 -9.80 -4.12 11.81
C THR A 150 -10.03 -2.87 10.96
N VAL A 151 -9.26 -1.80 11.19
CA VAL A 151 -9.32 -0.58 10.38
C VAL A 151 -8.94 -0.88 8.92
N THR A 152 -7.88 -1.63 8.69
CA THR A 152 -7.45 -2.03 7.35
C THR A 152 -8.53 -2.79 6.61
N THR A 153 -9.13 -3.78 7.26
CA THR A 153 -10.21 -4.59 6.69
C THR A 153 -11.44 -3.74 6.39
N GLY A 154 -11.82 -2.87 7.32
CA GLY A 154 -12.97 -1.97 7.14
C GLY A 154 -12.79 -1.04 5.95
N ILE A 155 -11.64 -0.43 5.81
CA ILE A 155 -11.31 0.43 4.66
C ILE A 155 -11.32 -0.37 3.36
N GLY A 156 -10.70 -1.56 3.35
CA GLY A 156 -10.68 -2.42 2.17
C GLY A 156 -12.07 -2.81 1.69
N VAL A 157 -12.93 -3.25 2.60
CA VAL A 157 -14.33 -3.62 2.30
C VAL A 157 -15.11 -2.41 1.79
N LEU A 158 -14.97 -1.26 2.45
CA LEU A 158 -15.64 -0.02 2.05
C LEU A 158 -15.25 0.40 0.64
N LEU A 159 -13.96 0.36 0.31
CA LEU A 159 -13.45 0.72 -1.00
C LEU A 159 -13.90 -0.29 -2.07
N LEU A 160 -13.94 -1.58 -1.75
CA LEU A 160 -14.43 -2.61 -2.65
C LEU A 160 -15.91 -2.40 -2.98
N ILE A 161 -16.74 -2.13 -1.98
CA ILE A 161 -18.17 -1.83 -2.17
C ILE A 161 -18.33 -0.58 -3.04
N ALA A 162 -17.58 0.49 -2.76
CA ALA A 162 -17.61 1.71 -3.56
C ALA A 162 -17.20 1.44 -5.02
N LYS A 163 -16.17 0.63 -5.24
CA LYS A 163 -15.74 0.24 -6.58
C LYS A 163 -16.83 -0.50 -7.35
N ILE A 164 -17.50 -1.44 -6.70
CA ILE A 164 -18.60 -2.20 -7.30
C ILE A 164 -19.79 -1.30 -7.64
N ILE A 165 -20.15 -0.37 -6.75
CA ILE A 165 -21.29 0.54 -6.96
C ILE A 165 -21.02 1.51 -8.12
N PHE A 166 -19.87 2.16 -8.15
CA PHE A 166 -19.57 3.23 -9.11
C PHE A 166 -19.00 2.74 -10.43
N GLN A 167 -18.30 1.61 -10.44
CA GLN A 167 -17.63 1.08 -11.64
C GLN A 167 -17.91 -0.42 -11.85
N GLY A 168 -19.00 -0.93 -11.28
CA GLY A 168 -19.28 -2.36 -11.21
C GLY A 168 -19.36 -3.05 -12.58
N LYS A 169 -20.01 -2.44 -13.56
CA LYS A 169 -20.16 -3.03 -14.89
C LYS A 169 -18.81 -3.25 -15.58
N THR A 170 -17.94 -2.23 -15.57
CA THR A 170 -16.60 -2.31 -16.15
C THR A 170 -15.71 -3.27 -15.38
N PHE A 171 -15.76 -3.20 -14.06
CA PHE A 171 -14.93 -4.03 -13.18
C PHE A 171 -15.31 -5.51 -13.29
N LEU A 172 -16.60 -5.82 -13.18
CA LEU A 172 -17.08 -7.21 -13.25
C LEU A 172 -16.90 -7.83 -14.63
N SER A 173 -17.13 -7.07 -15.71
CA SER A 173 -16.91 -7.56 -17.06
C SER A 173 -15.43 -7.89 -17.33
N GLU A 174 -14.54 -7.06 -16.86
CA GLU A 174 -13.10 -7.30 -17.01
C GLU A 174 -12.63 -8.48 -16.15
N LEU A 175 -13.15 -8.60 -14.94
CA LEU A 175 -12.85 -9.73 -14.06
C LEU A 175 -13.32 -11.05 -14.71
N SER A 176 -14.54 -11.08 -15.22
CA SER A 176 -15.10 -12.23 -15.94
C SER A 176 -14.25 -12.60 -17.15
N ARG A 177 -13.87 -11.61 -17.96
CA ARG A 177 -13.04 -11.82 -19.15
C ARG A 177 -11.66 -12.42 -18.81
N ARG A 178 -11.04 -12.00 -17.72
CA ARG A 178 -9.72 -12.51 -17.33
C ARG A 178 -9.75 -13.85 -16.63
N LEU A 179 -10.84 -14.16 -15.93
CA LEU A 179 -11.02 -15.45 -15.28
C LEU A 179 -11.62 -16.51 -16.22
N HIS A 180 -11.93 -16.15 -17.47
CA HIS A 180 -12.56 -17.04 -18.46
C HIS A 180 -13.88 -17.65 -17.98
N VAL A 181 -14.69 -16.88 -17.25
CA VAL A 181 -16.00 -17.30 -16.73
C VAL A 181 -17.12 -16.68 -17.54
#